data_c62801a0c89c39171968369ca2d2830d
#
_entry.id   c62801a0c89c39171968369ca2d2830d
#
_cell.length_a   1.000
_cell.length_b   1.000
_cell.length_c   1.000
_cell.angle_alpha   90.00
_cell.angle_beta   90.00
_cell.angle_gamma   90.00
#
_symmetry.space_group_name_H-M   'P 1'
#
loop_
_entity.id
_entity.type
_entity.pdbx_description
1 polymer ?
#
loop_
_entity_poly.entity_id
_entity_poly.type
_entity_poly.pdbx_seq_one_letter_code
_entity_poly.pdbx_strand_id
1 'polypeptide(L)'
;MKSIRHLCLLMMVTLSFSAFAQLPSVKLKNIDGKVVNTASLNNGGKPFIISFFATWCKPCLRELKAIHEVYPDWQAETGVKLIAVSIDQAQNINKVKPLVDSEEWEYEVLLDPNSEFMRAMNARNVPHLFIIDGQGNIAYSHTGYTDGGETEVLAKVKEIAAKNKKAKPAGKKKKGDGCTGCGGCGHAKK
;
A
#
# COMPACT_ATOMS: atom_id res chain seq x y z
N MET A 1 29.24 -8.78 -44.27
CA MET A 1 27.78 -8.93 -44.04
C MET A 1 27.43 -9.89 -42.88
N LYS A 2 28.30 -10.79 -42.44
CA LYS A 2 28.06 -11.68 -41.26
C LYS A 2 28.15 -10.96 -39.92
N SER A 3 29.06 -9.97 -39.75
CA SER A 3 29.25 -9.24 -38.48
C SER A 3 28.06 -8.37 -38.07
N ILE A 4 27.37 -7.76 -39.02
CA ILE A 4 26.19 -6.88 -38.72
C ILE A 4 25.01 -7.69 -38.19
N ARG A 5 24.83 -8.94 -38.67
CA ARG A 5 23.77 -9.83 -38.17
C ARG A 5 23.95 -10.24 -36.71
N HIS A 6 25.21 -10.41 -36.25
CA HIS A 6 25.53 -10.75 -34.85
C HIS A 6 25.37 -9.54 -33.94
N LEU A 7 25.68 -8.32 -34.45
CA LEU A 7 25.50 -7.08 -33.69
C LEU A 7 24.01 -6.75 -33.44
N CYS A 8 23.14 -7.01 -34.43
CA CYS A 8 21.70 -6.85 -34.26
C CYS A 8 21.09 -7.89 -33.31
N LEU A 9 21.60 -9.13 -33.28
CA LEU A 9 21.13 -10.15 -32.34
C LEU A 9 21.53 -9.85 -30.87
N LEU A 10 22.70 -9.24 -30.67
CA LEU A 10 23.15 -8.84 -29.32
C LEU A 10 22.35 -7.64 -28.77
N MET A 11 21.81 -6.79 -29.62
CA MET A 11 21.06 -5.60 -29.22
C MET A 11 19.59 -5.90 -28.84
N MET A 12 19.07 -7.09 -29.13
CA MET A 12 17.69 -7.49 -28.84
C MET A 12 17.49 -8.08 -27.43
N VAL A 13 18.55 -8.30 -26.66
CA VAL A 13 18.50 -9.00 -25.37
C VAL A 13 18.36 -8.08 -24.15
N THR A 14 18.39 -6.76 -24.30
CA THR A 14 18.47 -5.84 -23.15
C THR A 14 17.21 -5.08 -22.79
N LEU A 15 16.05 -5.36 -23.38
CA LEU A 15 14.77 -4.79 -22.93
C LEU A 15 14.01 -5.78 -22.02
N SER A 16 14.63 -6.18 -20.92
CA SER A 16 13.89 -6.72 -19.79
C SER A 16 13.16 -5.55 -19.12
N PHE A 17 12.00 -5.18 -19.65
CA PHE A 17 11.09 -4.28 -19.00
C PHE A 17 10.60 -4.99 -17.72
N SER A 18 11.17 -4.64 -16.57
CA SER A 18 10.58 -4.99 -15.29
C SER A 18 9.22 -4.29 -15.23
N ALA A 19 8.17 -5.00 -15.59
CA ALA A 19 6.81 -4.56 -15.37
C ALA A 19 6.61 -4.49 -13.85
N PHE A 20 6.81 -3.31 -13.26
CA PHE A 20 6.35 -3.03 -11.91
C PHE A 20 4.84 -3.18 -11.93
N ALA A 21 4.33 -4.17 -11.22
CA ALA A 21 2.91 -4.37 -11.05
C ALA A 21 2.38 -3.24 -10.14
N GLN A 22 2.11 -2.09 -10.74
CA GLN A 22 1.46 -0.97 -10.06
C GLN A 22 0.00 -1.34 -9.75
N LEU A 23 -0.51 -0.84 -8.62
CA LEU A 23 -1.92 -0.99 -8.29
C LEU A 23 -2.80 -0.48 -9.44
N PRO A 24 -3.90 -1.20 -9.75
CA PRO A 24 -4.84 -0.76 -10.78
C PRO A 24 -5.40 0.62 -10.47
N SER A 25 -5.61 1.44 -11.49
CA SER A 25 -6.17 2.79 -11.36
C SER A 25 -7.69 2.74 -11.43
N VAL A 26 -8.34 2.78 -10.28
CA VAL A 26 -9.79 2.87 -10.13
C VAL A 26 -10.12 4.05 -9.21
N LYS A 27 -11.18 4.80 -9.53
CA LYS A 27 -11.67 5.90 -8.68
C LYS A 27 -12.73 5.38 -7.73
N LEU A 28 -12.42 5.30 -6.46
CA LEU A 28 -13.32 4.93 -5.38
C LEU A 28 -13.66 6.15 -4.53
N LYS A 29 -14.72 6.04 -3.73
CA LYS A 29 -15.01 7.02 -2.67
C LYS A 29 -14.65 6.41 -1.32
N ASN A 30 -14.18 7.23 -0.39
CA ASN A 30 -14.16 6.82 1.02
C ASN A 30 -15.54 7.02 1.65
N ILE A 31 -15.70 6.61 2.91
CA ILE A 31 -16.97 6.72 3.65
C ILE A 31 -17.44 8.17 3.87
N ASP A 32 -16.55 9.17 3.67
CA ASP A 32 -16.88 10.60 3.76
C ASP A 32 -17.16 11.22 2.39
N GLY A 33 -17.19 10.41 1.32
CA GLY A 33 -17.49 10.82 -0.05
C GLY A 33 -16.32 11.39 -0.84
N LYS A 34 -15.10 11.44 -0.27
CA LYS A 34 -13.90 11.88 -0.95
C LYS A 34 -13.46 10.85 -2.00
N VAL A 35 -13.15 11.31 -3.22
CA VAL A 35 -12.65 10.45 -4.28
C VAL A 35 -11.17 10.15 -4.08
N VAL A 36 -10.82 8.88 -4.14
CA VAL A 36 -9.46 8.35 -4.03
C VAL A 36 -9.16 7.53 -5.30
N ASN A 37 -8.00 7.75 -5.92
CA ASN A 37 -7.51 6.88 -6.99
C ASN A 37 -6.65 5.77 -6.38
N THR A 38 -7.01 4.52 -6.61
CA THR A 38 -6.32 3.36 -6.03
C THR A 38 -4.86 3.24 -6.47
N ALA A 39 -4.49 3.73 -7.65
CA ALA A 39 -3.08 3.79 -8.09
C ALA A 39 -2.22 4.75 -7.26
N SER A 40 -2.84 5.70 -6.54
CA SER A 40 -2.14 6.63 -5.65
C SER A 40 -2.02 6.14 -4.21
N LEU A 41 -2.60 4.99 -3.89
CA LEU A 41 -2.49 4.41 -2.55
C LEU A 41 -1.03 4.08 -2.23
N ASN A 42 -0.57 4.56 -1.09
CA ASN A 42 0.79 4.32 -0.63
C ASN A 42 0.89 4.51 0.89
N ASN A 43 2.01 4.11 1.45
CA ASN A 43 2.33 4.28 2.87
C ASN A 43 3.75 4.83 3.08
N GLY A 44 4.18 5.77 2.25
CA GLY A 44 5.49 6.42 2.39
C GLY A 44 6.68 5.45 2.29
N GLY A 45 6.58 4.42 1.45
CA GLY A 45 7.62 3.40 1.28
C GLY A 45 7.59 2.28 2.33
N LYS A 46 6.59 2.27 3.22
CA LYS A 46 6.29 1.16 4.14
C LYS A 46 5.23 0.25 3.53
N PRO A 47 5.12 -1.01 3.97
CA PRO A 47 4.07 -1.89 3.52
C PRO A 47 2.69 -1.39 3.96
N PHE A 48 1.65 -1.76 3.20
CA PHE A 48 0.27 -1.55 3.60
C PHE A 48 -0.61 -2.73 3.19
N ILE A 49 -1.74 -2.85 3.84
CA ILE A 49 -2.71 -3.93 3.64
C ILE A 49 -3.91 -3.37 2.91
N ILE A 50 -4.42 -4.12 1.92
CA ILE A 50 -5.73 -3.93 1.31
C ILE A 50 -6.56 -5.15 1.65
N SER A 51 -7.67 -5.00 2.41
CA SER A 51 -8.61 -6.09 2.70
C SER A 51 -9.97 -5.79 2.08
N PHE A 52 -10.42 -6.67 1.18
CA PHE A 52 -11.75 -6.63 0.59
C PHE A 52 -12.75 -7.31 1.50
N PHE A 53 -13.84 -6.61 1.81
CA PHE A 53 -14.89 -7.08 2.70
C PHE A 53 -16.29 -6.68 2.22
N ALA A 54 -17.32 -7.19 2.90
CA ALA A 54 -18.68 -6.70 2.77
C ALA A 54 -19.40 -6.77 4.13
N THR A 55 -20.39 -5.92 4.35
CA THR A 55 -21.14 -5.86 5.62
C THR A 55 -21.91 -7.15 5.94
N TRP A 56 -22.25 -7.94 4.92
CA TRP A 56 -22.90 -9.24 5.05
C TRP A 56 -21.92 -10.42 5.20
N CYS A 57 -20.62 -10.18 5.05
CA CYS A 57 -19.58 -11.21 5.09
C CYS A 57 -19.09 -11.43 6.54
N LYS A 58 -19.68 -12.35 7.27
CA LYS A 58 -19.31 -12.65 8.67
C LYS A 58 -17.81 -12.95 8.87
N PRO A 59 -17.14 -13.80 8.04
CA PRO A 59 -15.70 -14.03 8.21
C PRO A 59 -14.87 -12.78 7.96
N CYS A 60 -15.31 -11.86 7.05
CA CYS A 60 -14.63 -10.60 6.83
C CYS A 60 -14.65 -9.70 8.08
N LEU A 61 -15.83 -9.63 8.73
CA LEU A 61 -15.99 -8.81 9.93
C LEU A 61 -15.15 -9.35 11.08
N ARG A 62 -15.04 -10.69 11.22
CA ARG A 62 -14.15 -11.31 12.21
C ARG A 62 -12.68 -11.00 11.94
N GLU A 63 -12.23 -11.10 10.68
CA GLU A 63 -10.86 -10.73 10.27
C GLU A 63 -10.55 -9.28 10.64
N LEU A 64 -11.40 -8.34 10.18
CA LEU A 64 -11.17 -6.91 10.41
C LEU A 64 -11.23 -6.56 11.90
N LYS A 65 -12.10 -7.20 12.69
CA LYS A 65 -12.16 -7.02 14.14
C LYS A 65 -10.90 -7.55 14.83
N ALA A 66 -10.46 -8.76 14.50
CA ALA A 66 -9.24 -9.34 15.06
C ALA A 66 -8.00 -8.49 14.73
N ILE A 67 -7.92 -7.95 13.48
CA ILE A 67 -6.86 -7.02 13.12
C ILE A 67 -7.00 -5.71 13.91
N HIS A 68 -8.21 -5.17 14.06
CA HIS A 68 -8.44 -3.91 14.76
C HIS A 68 -7.92 -3.95 16.21
N GLU A 69 -8.17 -5.05 16.93
CA GLU A 69 -7.73 -5.24 18.32
C GLU A 69 -6.18 -5.14 18.48
N VAL A 70 -5.43 -5.53 17.47
CA VAL A 70 -3.96 -5.54 17.48
C VAL A 70 -3.32 -4.49 16.56
N TYR A 71 -4.14 -3.70 15.87
CA TYR A 71 -3.67 -2.75 14.86
C TYR A 71 -2.75 -1.66 15.40
N PRO A 72 -2.99 -1.07 16.59
CA PRO A 72 -2.07 -0.09 17.17
C PRO A 72 -0.65 -0.66 17.37
N ASP A 73 -0.54 -1.91 17.82
CA ASP A 73 0.76 -2.58 18.00
C ASP A 73 1.44 -2.83 16.64
N TRP A 74 0.68 -3.24 15.62
CA TRP A 74 1.20 -3.44 14.28
C TRP A 74 1.73 -2.14 13.68
N GLN A 75 1.02 -1.03 13.89
CA GLN A 75 1.46 0.30 13.45
C GLN A 75 2.73 0.75 14.18
N ALA A 76 2.79 0.57 15.49
CA ALA A 76 3.96 0.94 16.29
C ALA A 76 5.21 0.16 15.85
N GLU A 77 5.07 -1.13 15.57
CA GLU A 77 6.19 -2.00 15.22
C GLU A 77 6.65 -1.88 13.76
N THR A 78 5.71 -1.82 12.83
CA THR A 78 6.01 -1.90 11.38
C THR A 78 5.68 -0.62 10.62
N GLY A 79 4.82 0.23 11.18
CA GLY A 79 4.24 1.38 10.51
C GLY A 79 3.29 0.98 9.37
N VAL A 80 2.72 -0.25 9.41
CA VAL A 80 1.76 -0.72 8.43
C VAL A 80 0.50 0.14 8.43
N LYS A 81 -0.09 0.34 7.25
CA LYS A 81 -1.41 0.95 7.06
C LYS A 81 -2.39 -0.12 6.60
N LEU A 82 -3.61 -0.14 7.15
CA LEU A 82 -4.71 -0.95 6.66
C LEU A 82 -5.68 -0.07 5.87
N ILE A 83 -6.10 -0.56 4.72
CA ILE A 83 -7.15 0.03 3.88
C ILE A 83 -8.19 -1.07 3.65
N ALA A 84 -9.35 -0.92 4.26
CA ALA A 84 -10.47 -1.82 4.03
C ALA A 84 -11.29 -1.35 2.81
N VAL A 85 -11.66 -2.26 1.93
CA VAL A 85 -12.42 -1.94 0.71
C VAL A 85 -13.72 -2.72 0.73
N SER A 86 -14.83 -2.00 0.92
CA SER A 86 -16.17 -2.59 0.88
C SER A 86 -16.60 -2.83 -0.55
N ILE A 87 -17.10 -4.05 -0.82
CA ILE A 87 -17.77 -4.41 -2.06
C ILE A 87 -19.29 -4.42 -1.93
N ASP A 88 -19.83 -3.79 -0.89
CA ASP A 88 -21.29 -3.64 -0.75
C ASP A 88 -21.83 -2.86 -1.94
N GLN A 89 -22.83 -3.45 -2.61
CA GLN A 89 -23.49 -2.84 -3.76
C GLN A 89 -24.27 -1.58 -3.34
N ALA A 90 -24.65 -0.75 -4.31
CA ALA A 90 -25.30 0.54 -4.10
C ALA A 90 -26.48 0.51 -3.12
N GLN A 91 -27.28 -0.57 -3.11
CA GLN A 91 -28.42 -0.75 -2.19
C GLN A 91 -28.01 -0.96 -0.74
N ASN A 92 -26.79 -1.43 -0.48
CA ASN A 92 -26.27 -1.74 0.87
C ASN A 92 -25.16 -0.81 1.33
N ILE A 93 -24.64 0.04 0.46
CA ILE A 93 -23.46 0.88 0.73
C ILE A 93 -23.66 1.78 1.96
N ASN A 94 -24.90 2.19 2.22
CA ASN A 94 -25.26 3.01 3.38
C ASN A 94 -25.09 2.29 4.73
N LYS A 95 -24.90 0.96 4.72
CA LYS A 95 -24.63 0.16 5.94
C LYS A 95 -23.14 0.22 6.34
N VAL A 96 -22.25 0.60 5.42
CA VAL A 96 -20.80 0.54 5.66
C VAL A 96 -20.39 1.56 6.72
N LYS A 97 -20.78 2.83 6.56
CA LYS A 97 -20.40 3.87 7.53
C LYS A 97 -20.92 3.59 8.95
N PRO A 98 -22.20 3.23 9.18
CA PRO A 98 -22.67 2.84 10.51
C PRO A 98 -21.91 1.66 11.12
N LEU A 99 -21.51 0.66 10.29
CA LEU A 99 -20.68 -0.44 10.75
C LEU A 99 -19.31 0.05 11.22
N VAL A 100 -18.62 0.86 10.39
CA VAL A 100 -17.31 1.43 10.72
C VAL A 100 -17.38 2.22 12.02
N ASP A 101 -18.41 3.06 12.18
CA ASP A 101 -18.62 3.87 13.38
C ASP A 101 -18.91 2.99 14.61
N SER A 102 -19.68 1.89 14.47
CA SER A 102 -20.02 0.99 15.57
C SER A 102 -18.86 0.10 16.04
N GLU A 103 -17.96 -0.26 15.12
CA GLU A 103 -16.76 -1.06 15.41
C GLU A 103 -15.53 -0.17 15.72
N GLU A 104 -15.70 1.15 15.72
CA GLU A 104 -14.66 2.15 16.03
C GLU A 104 -13.39 1.97 15.17
N TRP A 105 -13.56 1.59 13.89
CA TRP A 105 -12.42 1.36 13.00
C TRP A 105 -11.69 2.66 12.64
N GLU A 106 -10.41 2.75 13.00
CA GLU A 106 -9.57 3.92 12.75
C GLU A 106 -8.84 3.90 11.39
N TYR A 107 -8.92 2.80 10.64
CA TYR A 107 -8.28 2.67 9.34
C TYR A 107 -9.16 3.19 8.20
N GLU A 108 -8.52 3.49 7.07
CA GLU A 108 -9.20 4.02 5.89
C GLU A 108 -10.15 2.99 5.29
N VAL A 109 -11.39 3.42 5.00
CA VAL A 109 -12.40 2.57 4.35
C VAL A 109 -12.81 3.17 3.02
N LEU A 110 -12.68 2.39 1.94
CA LEU A 110 -13.06 2.73 0.58
C LEU A 110 -14.29 1.91 0.15
N LEU A 111 -15.04 2.46 -0.79
CA LEU A 111 -16.29 1.89 -1.30
C LEU A 111 -16.11 1.52 -2.78
N ASP A 112 -16.25 0.22 -3.09
CA ASP A 112 -16.16 -0.38 -4.43
C ASP A 112 -17.48 -1.06 -4.83
N PRO A 113 -18.59 -0.31 -4.99
CA PRO A 113 -19.94 -0.86 -5.14
C PRO A 113 -20.11 -1.70 -6.42
N ASN A 114 -19.25 -1.53 -7.38
CA ASN A 114 -19.24 -2.29 -8.63
C ASN A 114 -18.18 -3.40 -8.62
N SER A 115 -17.43 -3.57 -7.54
CA SER A 115 -16.29 -4.49 -7.43
C SER A 115 -15.26 -4.31 -8.56
N GLU A 116 -15.06 -3.08 -9.04
CA GLU A 116 -14.13 -2.77 -10.13
C GLU A 116 -12.68 -2.95 -9.67
N PHE A 117 -12.35 -2.40 -8.50
CA PHE A 117 -11.02 -2.53 -7.92
C PHE A 117 -10.73 -3.97 -7.51
N MET A 118 -11.70 -4.64 -6.87
CA MET A 118 -11.57 -6.04 -6.50
C MET A 118 -11.24 -6.91 -7.71
N ARG A 119 -11.99 -6.75 -8.82
CA ARG A 119 -11.72 -7.50 -10.06
C ARG A 119 -10.38 -7.14 -10.69
N ALA A 120 -10.03 -5.84 -10.70
CA ALA A 120 -8.75 -5.38 -11.23
C ALA A 120 -7.54 -5.93 -10.44
N MET A 121 -7.72 -6.18 -9.13
CA MET A 121 -6.75 -6.88 -8.27
C MET A 121 -6.80 -8.41 -8.42
N ASN A 122 -7.62 -8.94 -9.35
CA ASN A 122 -7.85 -10.38 -9.57
C ASN A 122 -8.37 -11.12 -8.32
N ALA A 123 -9.03 -10.43 -7.39
CA ALA A 123 -9.76 -11.04 -6.29
C ALA A 123 -11.17 -11.41 -6.75
N ARG A 124 -11.70 -12.56 -6.25
CA ARG A 124 -13.01 -13.08 -6.64
C ARG A 124 -13.97 -13.28 -5.48
N ASN A 125 -13.44 -13.54 -4.31
CA ASN A 125 -14.21 -13.84 -3.09
C ASN A 125 -13.74 -12.95 -1.95
N VAL A 126 -14.58 -12.74 -0.96
CA VAL A 126 -14.25 -12.04 0.29
C VAL A 126 -14.34 -13.02 1.46
N PRO A 127 -13.52 -12.87 2.52
CA PRO A 127 -12.45 -11.89 2.63
C PRO A 127 -11.27 -12.21 1.69
N HIS A 128 -10.65 -11.17 1.17
CA HIS A 128 -9.41 -11.28 0.39
C HIS A 128 -8.47 -10.16 0.80
N LEU A 129 -7.31 -10.54 1.29
CA LEU A 129 -6.31 -9.62 1.81
C LEU A 129 -5.07 -9.63 0.92
N PHE A 130 -4.55 -8.44 0.63
CA PHE A 130 -3.26 -8.23 -0.02
C PHE A 130 -2.34 -7.45 0.90
N ILE A 131 -1.05 -7.79 0.90
CA ILE A 131 0.00 -6.95 1.46
C ILE A 131 0.78 -6.37 0.29
N ILE A 132 0.81 -5.06 0.24
CA ILE A 132 1.53 -4.29 -0.77
C ILE A 132 2.84 -3.82 -0.15
N ASP A 133 3.95 -3.99 -0.88
CA ASP A 133 5.25 -3.54 -0.42
C ASP A 133 5.42 -2.02 -0.53
N GLY A 134 6.55 -1.49 -0.07
CA GLY A 134 6.84 -0.05 -0.13
C GLY A 134 7.05 0.50 -1.54
N GLN A 135 7.12 -0.35 -2.55
CA GLN A 135 7.24 0.00 -3.96
C GLN A 135 5.90 -0.06 -4.70
N GLY A 136 4.83 -0.55 -4.05
CA GLY A 136 3.51 -0.69 -4.64
C GLY A 136 3.23 -2.05 -5.28
N ASN A 137 4.11 -3.05 -5.08
CA ASN A 137 3.92 -4.39 -5.63
C ASN A 137 3.13 -5.26 -4.64
N ILE A 138 2.33 -6.20 -5.17
CA ILE A 138 1.67 -7.23 -4.37
C ILE A 138 2.75 -8.21 -3.87
N ALA A 139 3.04 -8.18 -2.57
CA ALA A 139 4.04 -9.02 -1.95
C ALA A 139 3.44 -10.29 -1.31
N TYR A 140 2.16 -10.26 -0.94
CA TYR A 140 1.42 -11.38 -0.38
C TYR A 140 -0.07 -11.25 -0.68
N SER A 141 -0.75 -12.38 -0.80
CA SER A 141 -2.20 -12.46 -1.01
C SER A 141 -2.77 -13.66 -0.24
N HIS A 142 -3.90 -13.44 0.42
CA HIS A 142 -4.61 -14.46 1.19
C HIS A 142 -6.11 -14.35 0.96
N THR A 143 -6.80 -15.50 0.87
CA THR A 143 -8.25 -15.57 0.70
C THR A 143 -8.87 -16.40 1.80
N GLY A 144 -9.95 -15.92 2.39
CA GLY A 144 -10.60 -16.53 3.55
C GLY A 144 -9.98 -16.09 4.86
N TYR A 145 -10.67 -16.36 5.96
CA TYR A 145 -10.19 -16.06 7.31
C TYR A 145 -10.49 -17.24 8.24
N THR A 146 -9.50 -17.60 9.04
CA THR A 146 -9.61 -18.53 10.18
C THR A 146 -9.15 -17.77 11.42
N ASP A 147 -9.78 -18.00 12.55
CA ASP A 147 -9.45 -17.33 13.81
C ASP A 147 -7.97 -17.55 14.15
N GLY A 148 -7.24 -16.47 14.47
CA GLY A 148 -5.80 -16.46 14.66
C GLY A 148 -4.97 -16.18 13.39
N GLY A 149 -5.61 -16.10 12.20
CA GLY A 149 -4.94 -15.83 10.93
C GLY A 149 -4.27 -14.45 10.86
N GLU A 150 -4.71 -13.49 11.68
CA GLU A 150 -4.08 -12.16 11.79
C GLU A 150 -2.61 -12.26 12.22
N THR A 151 -2.22 -13.27 12.97
CA THR A 151 -0.82 -13.48 13.39
C THR A 151 0.08 -13.83 12.22
N GLU A 152 -0.41 -14.63 11.24
CA GLU A 152 0.31 -14.92 10.01
C GLU A 152 0.46 -13.67 9.15
N VAL A 153 -0.62 -12.88 9.03
CA VAL A 153 -0.60 -11.60 8.30
C VAL A 153 0.48 -10.68 8.89
N LEU A 154 0.55 -10.54 10.22
CA LEU A 154 1.57 -9.74 10.89
C LEU A 154 2.99 -10.26 10.59
N ALA A 155 3.20 -11.58 10.65
CA ALA A 155 4.50 -12.16 10.34
C ALA A 155 4.94 -11.81 8.90
N LYS A 156 4.01 -11.85 7.94
CA LYS A 156 4.26 -11.44 6.54
C LYS A 156 4.54 -9.95 6.41
N VAL A 157 3.79 -9.09 7.10
CA VAL A 157 4.06 -7.64 7.14
C VAL A 157 5.46 -7.35 7.65
N LYS A 158 5.89 -8.00 8.73
CA LYS A 158 7.24 -7.85 9.30
C LYS A 158 8.33 -8.29 8.31
N GLU A 159 8.15 -9.42 7.66
CA GLU A 159 9.06 -9.93 6.63
C GLU A 159 9.22 -8.92 5.49
N ILE A 160 8.10 -8.40 4.97
CA ILE A 160 8.09 -7.44 3.86
C ILE A 160 8.70 -6.11 4.30
N ALA A 161 8.38 -5.61 5.51
CA ALA A 161 8.95 -4.39 6.05
C ALA A 161 10.48 -4.48 6.21
N ALA A 162 10.99 -5.63 6.64
CA ALA A 162 12.44 -5.87 6.75
C ALA A 162 13.13 -5.88 5.37
N LYS A 163 12.50 -6.48 4.35
CA LYS A 163 13.00 -6.46 2.96
C LYS A 163 13.04 -5.05 2.39
N ASN A 164 12.00 -4.24 2.64
CA ASN A 164 11.94 -2.84 2.18
C ASN A 164 13.05 -1.98 2.79
N LYS A 165 13.41 -2.18 4.06
CA LYS A 165 14.52 -1.48 4.72
C LYS A 165 15.87 -1.81 4.05
N LYS A 166 16.07 -3.04 3.60
CA LYS A 166 17.31 -3.48 2.92
C LYS A 166 17.38 -2.98 1.47
N ALA A 167 16.25 -2.82 0.79
CA ALA A 167 16.18 -2.38 -0.60
C ALA A 167 16.35 -0.87 -0.78
N LYS A 168 16.24 -0.06 0.27
CA LYS A 168 16.44 1.39 0.19
C LYS A 168 17.95 1.67 0.27
N PRO A 169 18.64 2.10 -0.84
CA PRO A 169 20.05 2.46 -0.78
C PRO A 169 20.21 3.62 0.22
N ALA A 170 21.21 3.50 1.09
CA ALA A 170 21.56 4.54 2.05
C ALA A 170 21.70 5.88 1.31
N GLY A 171 20.77 6.80 1.55
CA GLY A 171 20.73 8.10 0.92
C GLY A 171 22.09 8.78 1.07
N LYS A 172 22.73 9.20 -0.03
CA LYS A 172 23.92 10.03 -0.06
C LYS A 172 23.67 11.20 0.90
N LYS A 173 24.40 11.24 2.02
CA LYS A 173 24.55 12.46 2.81
C LYS A 173 25.06 13.55 1.85
N LYS A 174 24.25 14.57 1.59
CA LYS A 174 24.73 15.79 0.96
C LYS A 174 25.83 16.33 1.88
N LYS A 175 27.07 16.23 1.39
CA LYS A 175 28.23 16.89 1.96
C LYS A 175 27.93 18.39 1.86
N GLY A 176 27.71 19.04 2.98
CA GLY A 176 27.60 20.49 3.04
C GLY A 176 28.89 21.08 2.57
N ASP A 177 28.86 21.75 1.44
CA ASP A 177 29.95 22.59 0.99
C ASP A 177 30.05 23.75 1.95
N GLY A 178 31.17 23.78 2.68
CA GLY A 178 31.52 24.86 3.58
C GLY A 178 31.74 26.13 2.75
N CYS A 179 30.98 27.14 3.03
CA CYS A 179 31.37 28.51 2.66
C CYS A 179 32.45 28.98 3.61
N THR A 180 33.69 28.84 3.18
CA THR A 180 34.83 29.58 3.69
C THR A 180 34.88 30.95 3.04
N GLY A 181 34.84 32.00 3.85
CA GLY A 181 35.63 33.19 3.57
C GLY A 181 34.89 34.36 2.92
N CYS A 182 34.82 35.42 3.66
CA CYS A 182 35.31 36.79 3.41
C CYS A 182 34.63 37.67 4.47
N GLY A 183 35.22 38.22 5.39
CA GLY A 183 36.32 39.12 5.52
C GLY A 183 35.94 40.52 5.05
N GLY A 184 35.83 41.45 5.98
CA GLY A 184 36.02 42.81 5.55
C GLY A 184 35.06 43.89 6.07
N CYS A 185 35.42 44.48 7.20
CA CYS A 185 35.57 45.95 7.37
C CYS A 185 34.38 46.91 7.06
N GLY A 186 34.08 47.69 8.05
CA GLY A 186 33.56 49.03 7.77
C GLY A 186 32.95 49.74 8.96
N HIS A 187 33.75 50.43 9.71
CA HIS A 187 33.42 51.55 10.62
C HIS A 187 32.53 52.58 9.94
N ALA A 188 31.58 53.17 10.69
CA ALA A 188 31.48 54.62 11.00
C ALA A 188 30.07 54.94 11.58
N LYS A 189 30.08 55.42 12.82
CA LYS A 189 29.72 56.75 13.32
C LYS A 189 28.55 57.47 12.60
N LYS A 190 27.43 57.62 13.21
CA LYS A 190 26.87 58.75 13.94
C LYS A 190 25.57 58.36 14.58
#